data_9a94e7d7e2ad7fb64ad6ecd366ccf223
#
_entry.id   9a94e7d7e2ad7fb64ad6ecd366ccf223
#
_cell.length_a   1.000
_cell.length_b   1.000
_cell.length_c   1.000
_cell.angle_alpha   90.00
_cell.angle_beta   90.00
_cell.angle_gamma   90.00
#
_symmetry.space_group_name_H-M   'P 1'
#
loop_
_entity.id
_entity.type
_entity.pdbx_description
1 polymer ?
#
loop_
_entity_poly.entity_id
_entity_poly.type
_entity_poly.pdbx_seq_one_letter_code
_entity_poly.pdbx_strand_id
1 'polypeptide(L)'
;MVNTRAEAEAMVRSCRYFPLGNRSNAGVRGEWGEFKNYRDYMDAVNNELVIVPMIETNQALGNLDAIAICPGVLLIGPSDLSIELGVPLDYQCDIYQRALDKIAATAAKHGIAAGMYFIPPAMDPNFFVQKGFKFFTMPWGPWAKAGIENGLSGIKR
;
A
#
# COMPACT_ATOMS: atom_id res chain seq x y z
N MET A 1 3.72 8.11 -5.18
CA MET A 1 4.96 7.93 -4.37
C MET A 1 5.03 8.95 -3.24
N VAL A 2 5.69 8.62 -2.14
CA VAL A 2 5.92 9.50 -0.99
C VAL A 2 7.40 9.40 -0.63
N ASN A 3 8.10 10.53 -0.65
CA ASN A 3 9.56 10.56 -0.56
C ASN A 3 10.08 11.24 0.71
N THR A 4 9.26 12.07 1.34
CA THR A 4 9.65 12.90 2.47
C THR A 4 8.62 12.86 3.60
N ARG A 5 9.06 13.28 4.79
CA ARG A 5 8.17 13.48 5.94
C ARG A 5 7.03 14.46 5.63
N ALA A 6 7.35 15.57 4.96
CA ALA A 6 6.35 16.59 4.64
C ALA A 6 5.25 16.06 3.71
N GLU A 7 5.62 15.24 2.71
CA GLU A 7 4.65 14.57 1.82
C GLU A 7 3.81 13.55 2.59
N ALA A 8 4.43 12.77 3.49
CA ALA A 8 3.73 11.84 4.35
C ALA A 8 2.70 12.53 5.24
N GLU A 9 3.09 13.63 5.90
CA GLU A 9 2.19 14.46 6.72
C GLU A 9 1.07 15.10 5.89
N ALA A 10 1.37 15.57 4.67
CA ALA A 10 0.37 16.12 3.76
C ALA A 10 -0.65 15.05 3.35
N MET A 11 -0.19 13.84 3.05
CA MET A 11 -1.06 12.69 2.75
C MET A 11 -2.00 12.38 3.92
N VAL A 12 -1.48 12.29 5.14
CA VAL A 12 -2.30 12.03 6.34
C VAL A 12 -3.35 13.11 6.51
N ARG A 13 -2.96 14.39 6.43
CA ARG A 13 -3.89 15.51 6.56
C ARG A 13 -4.98 15.51 5.50
N SER A 14 -4.65 15.18 4.25
CA SER A 14 -5.62 15.16 3.15
C SER A 14 -6.62 14.00 3.25
N CYS A 15 -6.24 12.91 3.93
CA CYS A 15 -7.09 11.73 4.08
C CYS A 15 -8.05 11.79 5.27
N ARG A 16 -7.74 12.57 6.31
CA ARG A 16 -8.50 12.61 7.56
C ARG A 16 -9.35 13.86 7.71
N TYR A 17 -10.47 13.72 8.39
CA TYR A 17 -11.32 14.85 8.77
C TYR A 17 -10.75 15.62 9.95
N PHE A 18 -11.19 16.88 10.12
CA PHE A 18 -10.90 17.70 11.29
C PHE A 18 -11.30 16.97 12.62
N PRO A 19 -10.48 17.02 13.69
CA PRO A 19 -9.28 17.83 13.86
C PRO A 19 -7.99 17.15 13.36
N LEU A 20 -8.02 15.89 12.88
CA LEU A 20 -6.83 15.12 12.49
C LEU A 20 -6.31 15.48 11.09
N GLY A 21 -7.13 16.15 10.29
CA GLY A 21 -6.78 16.55 8.94
C GLY A 21 -7.73 17.60 8.37
N ASN A 22 -7.68 17.76 7.04
CA ASN A 22 -8.45 18.73 6.29
C ASN A 22 -9.22 18.12 5.11
N ARG A 23 -9.51 16.81 5.18
CA ARG A 23 -10.34 16.12 4.18
C ARG A 23 -11.68 16.86 4.02
N SER A 24 -12.02 17.20 2.78
CA SER A 24 -13.31 17.82 2.50
C SER A 24 -14.46 16.80 2.61
N ASN A 25 -15.63 17.32 2.98
CA ASN A 25 -16.84 16.52 3.03
C ASN A 25 -17.41 16.32 1.61
N ALA A 26 -17.52 15.05 1.19
CA ALA A 26 -18.19 14.65 -0.05
C ALA A 26 -19.56 13.95 0.21
N GLY A 27 -20.09 14.07 1.42
CA GLY A 27 -21.30 13.37 1.85
C GLY A 27 -21.03 11.96 2.36
N VAL A 28 -22.01 11.42 3.10
CA VAL A 28 -22.02 10.01 3.55
C VAL A 28 -22.55 9.17 2.40
N ARG A 29 -21.78 8.19 1.96
CA ARG A 29 -22.12 7.30 0.83
C ARG A 29 -22.44 5.87 1.24
N GLY A 30 -22.47 5.60 2.55
CA GLY A 30 -22.80 4.27 3.09
C GLY A 30 -21.64 3.29 3.15
N GLU A 31 -20.43 3.65 2.68
CA GLU A 31 -19.25 2.75 2.71
C GLU A 31 -18.85 2.33 4.14
N TRP A 32 -19.19 3.16 5.12
CA TRP A 32 -18.88 2.95 6.54
C TRP A 32 -20.10 2.58 7.37
N GLY A 33 -21.25 2.31 6.72
CA GLY A 33 -22.53 2.01 7.37
C GLY A 33 -23.38 3.25 7.67
N GLU A 34 -24.39 3.05 8.50
CA GLU A 34 -25.33 4.11 8.92
C GLU A 34 -24.87 4.76 10.23
N PHE A 35 -24.94 6.09 10.30
CA PHE A 35 -24.55 6.86 11.46
C PHE A 35 -25.68 7.81 11.90
N LYS A 36 -25.84 7.98 13.22
CA LYS A 36 -26.86 8.89 13.79
C LYS A 36 -26.59 10.35 13.50
N ASN A 37 -25.33 10.71 13.37
CA ASN A 37 -24.90 12.07 13.10
C ASN A 37 -23.56 12.08 12.36
N TYR A 38 -23.21 13.27 11.86
CA TYR A 38 -22.01 13.45 11.04
C TYR A 38 -20.70 13.33 11.81
N ARG A 39 -20.70 13.62 13.10
CA ARG A 39 -19.53 13.53 13.97
C ARG A 39 -19.12 12.06 14.10
N ASP A 40 -20.06 11.20 14.41
CA ASP A 40 -19.80 9.76 14.57
C ASP A 40 -19.24 9.15 13.26
N TYR A 41 -19.77 9.59 12.11
CA TYR A 41 -19.24 9.20 10.80
C TYR A 41 -17.79 9.65 10.60
N MET A 42 -17.48 10.92 10.87
CA MET A 42 -16.12 11.46 10.70
C MET A 42 -15.11 10.78 11.64
N ASP A 43 -15.51 10.51 12.87
CA ASP A 43 -14.67 9.83 13.85
C ASP A 43 -14.43 8.38 13.46
N ALA A 44 -15.44 7.65 12.95
CA ALA A 44 -15.29 6.30 12.42
C ALA A 44 -14.31 6.28 11.22
N VAL A 45 -14.50 7.16 10.25
CA VAL A 45 -13.58 7.27 9.09
C VAL A 45 -12.16 7.57 9.53
N ASN A 46 -11.96 8.51 10.45
CA ASN A 46 -10.64 8.87 10.95
C ASN A 46 -9.92 7.70 11.65
N ASN A 47 -10.68 6.84 12.33
CA ASN A 47 -10.15 5.70 13.08
C ASN A 47 -9.88 4.49 12.19
N GLU A 48 -10.76 4.22 11.21
CA GLU A 48 -10.70 3.01 10.39
C GLU A 48 -9.91 3.17 9.10
N LEU A 49 -9.65 4.41 8.66
CA LEU A 49 -8.96 4.65 7.40
C LEU A 49 -7.50 4.20 7.45
N VAL A 50 -7.15 3.27 6.57
CA VAL A 50 -5.76 2.82 6.36
C VAL A 50 -5.08 3.75 5.35
N ILE A 51 -3.97 4.38 5.76
CA ILE A 51 -3.17 5.25 4.90
C ILE A 51 -1.96 4.47 4.38
N VAL A 52 -1.77 4.46 3.06
CA VAL A 52 -0.84 3.57 2.37
C VAL A 52 0.12 4.37 1.49
N PRO A 53 1.19 4.99 2.06
CA PRO A 53 2.24 5.62 1.26
C PRO A 53 3.01 4.58 0.43
N MET A 54 3.23 4.90 -0.86
CA MET A 54 3.99 4.05 -1.76
C MET A 54 5.48 4.42 -1.75
N ILE A 55 6.30 3.41 -1.49
CA ILE A 55 7.77 3.48 -1.37
C ILE A 55 8.38 2.83 -2.61
N GLU A 56 8.95 3.65 -3.48
CA GLU A 56 9.42 3.20 -4.80
C GLU A 56 10.59 4.04 -5.35
N THR A 57 11.24 4.85 -4.49
CA THR A 57 12.39 5.68 -4.87
C THR A 57 13.54 5.55 -3.89
N ASN A 58 14.76 5.84 -4.35
CA ASN A 58 15.95 5.94 -3.50
C ASN A 58 15.78 6.99 -2.40
N GLN A 59 15.11 8.10 -2.70
CA GLN A 59 14.81 9.15 -1.72
C GLN A 59 13.89 8.62 -0.62
N ALA A 60 12.82 7.90 -0.98
CA ALA A 60 11.93 7.28 0.00
C ALA A 60 12.66 6.27 0.88
N LEU A 61 13.52 5.42 0.29
CA LEU A 61 14.36 4.48 1.04
C LEU A 61 15.31 5.17 2.03
N GLY A 62 15.82 6.36 1.67
CA GLY A 62 16.64 7.17 2.58
C GLY A 62 15.83 7.76 3.74
N ASN A 63 14.54 7.98 3.57
CA ASN A 63 13.65 8.68 4.50
C ASN A 63 12.61 7.77 5.19
N LEU A 64 12.77 6.44 5.18
CA LEU A 64 11.77 5.49 5.65
C LEU A 64 11.26 5.78 7.07
N ASP A 65 12.15 6.04 8.02
CA ASP A 65 11.76 6.36 9.40
C ASP A 65 10.90 7.63 9.48
N ALA A 66 11.18 8.61 8.64
CA ALA A 66 10.42 9.85 8.58
C ALA A 66 9.05 9.69 7.91
N ILE A 67 8.92 8.76 6.95
CA ILE A 67 7.68 8.42 6.26
C ILE A 67 6.81 7.49 7.12
N ALA A 68 7.43 6.59 7.90
CA ALA A 68 6.77 5.62 8.75
C ALA A 68 5.97 6.22 9.93
N ILE A 69 5.96 7.55 10.08
CA ILE A 69 5.01 8.27 10.97
C ILE A 69 3.57 8.18 10.46
N CYS A 70 3.35 7.86 9.18
CA CYS A 70 2.02 7.59 8.65
C CYS A 70 1.47 6.30 9.27
N PRO A 71 0.31 6.35 9.94
CA PRO A 71 -0.30 5.13 10.46
C PRO A 71 -0.89 4.31 9.30
N GLY A 72 -0.43 3.08 9.14
CA GLY A 72 -1.00 2.16 8.14
C GLY A 72 0.04 1.22 7.52
N VAL A 73 0.40 1.44 6.27
CA VAL A 73 1.22 0.49 5.49
C VAL A 73 2.32 1.24 4.72
N LEU A 74 3.55 0.77 4.77
CA LEU A 74 4.57 1.13 3.77
C LEU A 74 4.41 0.18 2.58
N LEU A 75 3.82 0.65 1.49
CA LEU A 75 3.54 -0.14 0.29
C LEU A 75 4.69 -0.02 -0.71
N ILE A 76 5.22 -1.15 -1.16
CA ILE A 76 6.24 -1.17 -2.21
C ILE A 76 5.58 -1.16 -3.58
N GLY A 77 6.05 -0.26 -4.48
CA GLY A 77 5.84 -0.34 -5.92
C GLY A 77 6.98 -1.15 -6.56
N PRO A 78 6.80 -2.45 -6.85
CA PRO A 78 7.94 -3.32 -7.19
C PRO A 78 8.69 -2.90 -8.44
N SER A 79 7.98 -2.54 -9.50
CA SER A 79 8.60 -2.15 -10.78
C SER A 79 9.43 -0.88 -10.62
N ASP A 80 8.80 0.19 -10.10
CA ASP A 80 9.46 1.49 -9.99
C ASP A 80 10.63 1.43 -9.00
N LEU A 81 10.48 0.72 -7.88
CA LEU A 81 11.58 0.52 -6.94
C LEU A 81 12.77 -0.19 -7.59
N SER A 82 12.53 -1.24 -8.39
CA SER A 82 13.61 -1.96 -9.07
C SER A 82 14.32 -1.09 -10.11
N ILE A 83 13.58 -0.24 -10.83
CA ILE A 83 14.12 0.71 -11.80
C ILE A 83 14.98 1.78 -11.09
N GLU A 84 14.48 2.36 -10.02
CA GLU A 84 15.20 3.36 -9.21
C GLU A 84 16.49 2.81 -8.58
N LEU A 85 16.51 1.53 -8.25
CA LEU A 85 17.70 0.84 -7.73
C LEU A 85 18.71 0.46 -8.83
N GLY A 86 18.40 0.73 -10.12
CA GLY A 86 19.23 0.39 -11.25
C GLY A 86 19.22 -1.10 -11.63
N VAL A 87 18.22 -1.85 -11.20
CA VAL A 87 18.05 -3.28 -11.44
C VAL A 87 16.65 -3.57 -11.97
N PRO A 88 16.27 -3.02 -13.15
CA PRO A 88 14.91 -3.03 -13.65
C PRO A 88 14.34 -4.46 -13.75
N LEU A 89 13.27 -4.72 -13.00
CA LEU A 89 12.53 -5.98 -12.90
C LEU A 89 13.35 -7.20 -12.43
N ASP A 90 14.60 -7.00 -11.99
CA ASP A 90 15.38 -8.03 -11.30
C ASP A 90 15.07 -8.05 -9.80
N TYR A 91 13.97 -8.70 -9.47
CA TYR A 91 13.46 -8.77 -8.10
C TYR A 91 14.24 -9.72 -7.19
N GLN A 92 15.13 -10.55 -7.75
CA GLN A 92 15.89 -11.55 -6.99
C GLN A 92 17.29 -11.07 -6.62
N CYS A 93 17.77 -9.98 -7.22
CA CYS A 93 19.10 -9.46 -6.93
C CYS A 93 19.24 -8.92 -5.50
N ASP A 94 20.46 -8.98 -4.97
CA ASP A 94 20.77 -8.56 -3.59
C ASP A 94 20.38 -7.11 -3.28
N ILE A 95 20.49 -6.22 -4.25
CA ILE A 95 20.18 -4.80 -4.06
C ILE A 95 18.68 -4.63 -3.76
N TYR A 96 17.83 -5.26 -4.57
CA TYR A 96 16.38 -5.23 -4.37
C TYR A 96 16.00 -5.92 -3.06
N GLN A 97 16.59 -7.09 -2.77
CA GLN A 97 16.31 -7.85 -1.55
C GLN A 97 16.66 -7.07 -0.28
N ARG A 98 17.79 -6.36 -0.24
CA ARG A 98 18.16 -5.48 0.88
C ARG A 98 17.18 -4.32 1.05
N ALA A 99 16.64 -3.78 -0.04
CA ALA A 99 15.60 -2.75 0.04
C ALA A 99 14.31 -3.28 0.68
N LEU A 100 13.87 -4.50 0.30
CA LEU A 100 12.73 -5.17 0.94
C LEU A 100 12.94 -5.35 2.45
N ASP A 101 14.12 -5.87 2.84
CA ASP A 101 14.46 -6.10 4.25
C ASP A 101 14.47 -4.80 5.05
N LYS A 102 15.01 -3.72 4.47
CA LYS A 102 15.01 -2.39 5.10
C LYS A 102 13.60 -1.86 5.33
N ILE A 103 12.71 -1.99 4.34
CA ILE A 103 11.32 -1.53 4.45
C ILE A 103 10.56 -2.35 5.49
N ALA A 104 10.70 -3.68 5.45
CA ALA A 104 10.04 -4.57 6.41
C ALA A 104 10.51 -4.30 7.86
N ALA A 105 11.83 -4.13 8.06
CA ALA A 105 12.40 -3.80 9.37
C ALA A 105 11.92 -2.44 9.89
N THR A 106 11.84 -1.42 9.01
CA THR A 106 11.35 -0.09 9.38
C THR A 106 9.86 -0.14 9.74
N ALA A 107 9.05 -0.83 8.97
CA ALA A 107 7.62 -1.00 9.26
C ALA A 107 7.43 -1.68 10.63
N ALA A 108 8.15 -2.76 10.90
CA ALA A 108 8.11 -3.47 12.18
C ALA A 108 8.54 -2.57 13.34
N LYS A 109 9.62 -1.79 13.19
CA LYS A 109 10.11 -0.82 14.18
C LYS A 109 9.05 0.20 14.59
N HIS A 110 8.26 0.66 13.62
CA HIS A 110 7.21 1.68 13.82
C HIS A 110 5.83 1.07 14.13
N GLY A 111 5.71 -0.25 14.24
CA GLY A 111 4.44 -0.92 14.55
C GLY A 111 3.40 -0.85 13.43
N ILE A 112 3.83 -0.60 12.19
CA ILE A 112 2.98 -0.54 10.99
C ILE A 112 3.25 -1.74 10.07
N ALA A 113 2.43 -1.93 9.04
CA ALA A 113 2.62 -3.04 8.10
C ALA A 113 3.56 -2.66 6.95
N ALA A 114 4.37 -3.62 6.49
CA ALA A 114 4.96 -3.58 5.16
C ALA A 114 4.01 -4.25 4.17
N GLY A 115 3.91 -3.71 2.94
CA GLY A 115 3.02 -4.20 1.90
C GLY A 115 3.64 -4.26 0.52
N MET A 116 3.06 -5.12 -0.34
CA MET A 116 3.41 -5.26 -1.76
C MET A 116 2.24 -4.87 -2.63
N TYR A 117 2.47 -3.99 -3.61
CA TYR A 117 1.44 -3.60 -4.58
C TYR A 117 1.03 -4.76 -5.51
N PHE A 118 1.97 -5.61 -5.88
CA PHE A 118 1.71 -6.92 -6.49
C PHE A 118 2.86 -7.86 -6.16
N ILE A 119 2.60 -9.16 -6.24
CA ILE A 119 3.65 -10.17 -6.14
C ILE A 119 4.35 -10.26 -7.50
N PRO A 120 5.68 -10.04 -7.60
CA PRO A 120 6.42 -10.17 -8.85
C PRO A 120 6.24 -11.56 -9.46
N PRO A 121 6.18 -11.67 -10.81
CA PRO A 121 6.05 -12.96 -11.50
C PRO A 121 7.09 -13.97 -11.04
N ALA A 122 6.68 -15.22 -10.90
CA ALA A 122 7.51 -16.36 -10.48
C ALA A 122 8.06 -16.28 -9.03
N MET A 123 7.60 -15.33 -8.20
CA MET A 123 7.92 -15.30 -6.77
C MET A 123 6.78 -15.90 -5.94
N ASP A 124 7.15 -16.67 -4.91
CA ASP A 124 6.19 -17.22 -3.95
C ASP A 124 5.70 -16.11 -3.00
N PRO A 125 4.37 -15.90 -2.84
CA PRO A 125 3.83 -14.99 -1.84
C PRO A 125 4.34 -15.25 -0.42
N ASN A 126 4.56 -16.50 -0.05
CA ASN A 126 5.07 -16.88 1.27
C ASN A 126 6.47 -16.35 1.56
N PHE A 127 7.29 -16.13 0.53
CA PHE A 127 8.58 -15.48 0.68
C PHE A 127 8.45 -14.08 1.30
N PHE A 128 7.49 -13.28 0.86
CA PHE A 128 7.24 -11.95 1.42
C PHE A 128 6.64 -12.02 2.83
N VAL A 129 5.75 -12.99 3.09
CA VAL A 129 5.20 -13.23 4.43
C VAL A 129 6.32 -13.56 5.43
N GLN A 130 7.28 -14.41 5.05
CA GLN A 130 8.44 -14.74 5.87
C GLN A 130 9.36 -13.55 6.13
N LYS A 131 9.45 -12.60 5.19
CA LYS A 131 10.15 -11.31 5.38
C LYS A 131 9.38 -10.32 6.27
N GLY A 132 8.15 -10.63 6.71
CA GLY A 132 7.35 -9.79 7.59
C GLY A 132 6.34 -8.88 6.88
N PHE A 133 6.12 -9.06 5.57
CA PHE A 133 5.06 -8.36 4.85
C PHE A 133 3.68 -8.88 5.26
N LYS A 134 2.72 -7.95 5.46
CA LYS A 134 1.38 -8.26 5.96
C LYS A 134 0.24 -7.70 5.11
N PHE A 135 0.56 -6.85 4.13
CA PHE A 135 -0.44 -6.22 3.27
C PHE A 135 -0.11 -6.49 1.80
N PHE A 136 -1.08 -7.02 1.06
CA PHE A 136 -0.92 -7.37 -0.35
C PHE A 136 -2.11 -6.85 -1.14
N THR A 137 -1.86 -6.11 -2.21
CA THR A 137 -2.88 -5.84 -3.20
C THR A 137 -2.78 -6.87 -4.33
N MET A 138 -3.94 -7.27 -4.87
CA MET A 138 -4.01 -8.33 -5.87
C MET A 138 -4.62 -7.80 -7.17
N PRO A 139 -4.04 -8.10 -8.34
CA PRO A 139 -4.56 -7.68 -9.63
C PRO A 139 -5.79 -8.50 -10.01
N TRP A 140 -6.98 -8.09 -9.58
CA TRP A 140 -8.22 -8.83 -9.84
C TRP A 140 -8.57 -8.93 -11.33
N GLY A 141 -8.17 -7.93 -12.15
CA GLY A 141 -8.49 -7.88 -13.57
C GLY A 141 -8.03 -9.10 -14.37
N PRO A 142 -6.75 -9.52 -14.29
CA PRO A 142 -6.28 -10.77 -14.92
C PRO A 142 -7.02 -12.02 -14.43
N TRP A 143 -7.35 -12.08 -13.15
CA TRP A 143 -8.09 -13.22 -12.58
C TRP A 143 -9.54 -13.25 -13.05
N ALA A 144 -10.21 -12.08 -13.09
CA ALA A 144 -11.56 -11.96 -13.64
C ALA A 144 -11.59 -12.36 -15.12
N LYS A 145 -10.62 -11.90 -15.92
CA LYS A 145 -10.49 -12.27 -17.33
C LYS A 145 -10.33 -13.78 -17.49
N ALA A 146 -9.37 -14.39 -16.78
CA ALA A 146 -9.14 -15.84 -16.82
C ALA A 146 -10.38 -16.64 -16.38
N GLY A 147 -11.09 -16.17 -15.35
CA GLY A 147 -12.35 -16.79 -14.90
C GLY A 147 -13.46 -16.74 -15.96
N ILE A 148 -13.61 -15.58 -16.63
CA ILE A 148 -14.57 -15.40 -17.72
C ILE A 148 -14.22 -16.28 -18.91
N GLU A 149 -12.95 -16.29 -19.35
CA GLU A 149 -12.48 -17.13 -20.45
C GLU A 149 -12.70 -18.61 -20.18
N ASN A 150 -12.38 -19.06 -18.96
CA ASN A 150 -12.64 -20.43 -18.53
C ASN A 150 -14.13 -20.77 -18.51
N GLY A 151 -14.98 -19.88 -17.98
CA GLY A 151 -16.43 -20.05 -17.97
C GLY A 151 -17.06 -20.11 -19.37
N LEU A 152 -16.47 -19.40 -20.34
CA LEU A 152 -16.93 -19.38 -21.73
C LEU A 152 -16.34 -20.51 -22.59
N SER A 153 -15.30 -21.20 -22.13
CA SER A 153 -14.56 -22.21 -22.92
C SER A 153 -15.45 -23.38 -23.40
N GLY A 154 -16.53 -23.69 -22.70
CA GLY A 154 -17.50 -24.73 -23.07
C GLY A 154 -18.55 -24.30 -24.08
N ILE A 155 -18.65 -23.01 -24.44
CA ILE A 155 -19.64 -22.48 -25.38
C ILE A 155 -19.13 -22.61 -26.79
N LYS A 156 -19.74 -23.50 -27.58
CA LYS A 156 -19.47 -23.62 -29.01
C LYS A 156 -20.19 -22.49 -29.75
N ARG A 157 -19.44 -21.64 -30.45
CA ARG A 157 -19.98 -20.61 -31.36
C ARG A 157 -20.10 -21.17 -32.77
#